data_2a54bbb0fad189666c0c6400d53504b2
#
_entry.id   2a54bbb0fad189666c0c6400d53504b2
#
_cell.length_a   1.000
_cell.length_b   1.000
_cell.length_c   1.000
_cell.angle_alpha   90.00
_cell.angle_beta   90.00
_cell.angle_gamma   90.00
#
_symmetry.space_group_name_H-M   'P 1'
#
loop_
_entity.id
_entity.type
_entity.pdbx_description
1 polymer ?
#
loop_
_entity_poly.entity_id
_entity_poly.type
_entity_poly.pdbx_seq_one_letter_code
_entity_poly.pdbx_strand_id
1 'polypeptide(L)'
;GRTATLFPLLDARRMEVYAAEFTHTGERKQDDFAAILDPEAPIFGAASDPILIGNGATKARGLWPEHSYEVWDEGFAPTAKAMVALATAAFEREEFVDTAYWTPNYLKDYVAVIAKNKVLNR
;
A
#
# COMPACT_ATOMS: atom_id res chain seq x y z
N GLY A 1 -0.63 23.00 -12.84
CA GLY A 1 -0.82 22.08 -11.73
C GLY A 1 0.31 21.06 -11.63
N ARG A 2 0.49 20.53 -10.46
CA ARG A 2 1.47 19.48 -10.17
C ARG A 2 1.02 18.15 -10.79
N THR A 3 1.94 17.40 -11.40
CA THR A 3 1.68 16.10 -12.04
C THR A 3 2.35 14.96 -11.24
N ALA A 4 2.11 14.93 -9.94
CA ALA A 4 2.69 13.94 -9.05
C ALA A 4 2.20 12.52 -9.35
N THR A 5 3.04 11.53 -9.07
CA THR A 5 2.65 10.13 -9.00
C THR A 5 2.43 9.76 -7.54
N LEU A 6 1.27 9.20 -7.21
CA LEU A 6 0.86 8.91 -5.85
C LEU A 6 1.07 7.43 -5.53
N PHE A 7 1.75 7.16 -4.43
CA PHE A 7 1.97 5.81 -3.91
C PHE A 7 1.36 5.68 -2.51
N PRO A 8 0.09 5.25 -2.40
CA PRO A 8 -0.46 4.85 -1.11
C PRO A 8 0.28 3.64 -0.56
N LEU A 9 0.75 3.74 0.68
CA LEU A 9 1.49 2.69 1.37
C LEU A 9 0.79 2.33 2.68
N LEU A 10 0.46 1.05 2.84
CA LEU A 10 0.01 0.48 4.10
C LEU A 10 1.14 -0.25 4.78
N ASP A 11 1.27 -0.09 6.08
CA ASP A 11 2.24 -0.81 6.88
C ASP A 11 1.95 -2.32 6.86
N ALA A 12 2.92 -3.12 6.45
CA ALA A 12 2.84 -4.58 6.39
C ALA A 12 3.88 -5.26 7.30
N ARG A 13 4.33 -4.57 8.34
CA ARG A 13 5.35 -4.95 9.32
C ARG A 13 6.78 -4.82 8.81
N ARG A 14 7.73 -4.58 9.74
CA ARG A 14 9.16 -4.37 9.45
C ARG A 14 9.32 -3.36 8.32
N MET A 15 10.11 -3.66 7.32
CA MET A 15 10.32 -2.80 6.14
C MET A 15 9.39 -3.14 4.98
N GLU A 16 8.34 -3.91 5.22
CA GLU A 16 7.37 -4.28 4.20
C GLU A 16 6.16 -3.36 4.17
N VAL A 17 5.66 -3.09 2.99
CA VAL A 17 4.45 -2.30 2.73
C VAL A 17 3.57 -2.98 1.70
N TYR A 18 2.26 -2.72 1.77
CA TYR A 18 1.36 -2.90 0.64
C TYR A 18 1.22 -1.55 -0.06
N ALA A 19 1.33 -1.56 -1.37
CA ALA A 19 1.40 -0.36 -2.17
C ALA A 19 0.47 -0.40 -3.38
N ALA A 20 0.13 0.77 -3.86
CA ALA A 20 -0.51 0.99 -5.15
C ALA A 20 0.12 2.21 -5.81
N GLU A 21 -0.16 2.42 -7.09
CA GLU A 21 0.33 3.55 -7.85
C GLU A 21 -0.82 4.22 -8.60
N PHE A 22 -0.93 5.55 -8.44
CA PHE A 22 -1.95 6.36 -9.07
C PHE A 22 -1.37 7.62 -9.69
N THR A 23 -2.02 8.10 -10.74
CA THR A 23 -1.77 9.46 -11.23
C THR A 23 -2.31 10.49 -10.24
N HIS A 24 -1.90 11.75 -10.40
CA HIS A 24 -2.44 12.86 -9.60
C HIS A 24 -3.95 13.07 -9.80
N THR A 25 -4.54 12.52 -10.85
CA THR A 25 -5.99 12.56 -11.11
C THR A 25 -6.73 11.35 -10.51
N GLY A 26 -6.01 10.43 -9.86
CA GLY A 26 -6.60 9.26 -9.21
C GLY A 26 -6.76 8.04 -10.11
N GLU A 27 -6.17 8.05 -11.31
CA GLU A 27 -6.17 6.91 -12.21
C GLU A 27 -5.13 5.87 -11.76
N ARG A 28 -5.55 4.61 -11.63
CA ARG A 28 -4.66 3.50 -11.24
C ARG A 28 -3.69 3.18 -12.37
N LYS A 29 -2.41 3.07 -12.05
CA LYS A 29 -1.36 2.75 -13.01
C LYS A 29 -0.94 1.29 -13.01
N GLN A 30 -1.08 0.59 -11.89
CA GLN A 30 -0.79 -0.83 -11.76
C GLN A 30 -1.61 -1.47 -10.64
N ASP A 31 -1.67 -2.79 -10.61
CA ASP A 31 -2.31 -3.54 -9.52
C ASP A 31 -1.58 -3.32 -8.21
N ASP A 32 -2.31 -3.52 -7.10
CA ASP A 32 -1.73 -3.48 -5.77
C ASP A 32 -0.60 -4.50 -5.63
N PHE A 33 0.45 -4.14 -4.93
CA PHE A 33 1.61 -4.99 -4.75
C PHE A 33 2.19 -4.91 -3.33
N ALA A 34 2.87 -5.98 -2.92
CA ALA A 34 3.67 -6.01 -1.71
C ALA A 34 5.13 -5.70 -2.06
N ALA A 35 5.79 -4.89 -1.24
CA ALA A 35 7.18 -4.54 -1.44
C ALA A 35 7.93 -4.43 -0.11
N ILE A 36 9.20 -4.85 -0.13
CA ILE A 36 10.15 -4.57 0.94
C ILE A 36 10.89 -3.30 0.55
N LEU A 37 10.88 -2.30 1.45
CA LEU A 37 11.58 -1.04 1.21
C LEU A 37 13.09 -1.28 1.28
N ASP A 38 13.76 -1.04 0.17
CA ASP A 38 15.19 -1.28 -0.03
C ASP A 38 15.90 0.05 -0.30
N PRO A 39 16.96 0.41 0.46
CA PRO A 39 17.73 1.62 0.21
C PRO A 39 18.33 1.69 -1.21
N GLU A 40 18.57 0.54 -1.83
CA GLU A 40 19.17 0.46 -3.15
C GLU A 40 18.16 0.48 -4.30
N ALA A 41 16.87 0.30 -4.00
CA ALA A 41 15.81 0.18 -4.99
C ALA A 41 14.57 0.97 -4.57
N PRO A 42 14.47 2.27 -4.91
CA PRO A 42 13.28 3.06 -4.60
C PRO A 42 12.00 2.45 -5.15
N ILE A 43 10.97 2.36 -4.31
CA ILE A 43 9.67 1.77 -4.65
C ILE A 43 9.00 2.50 -5.82
N PHE A 44 9.30 3.78 -6.00
CA PHE A 44 8.73 4.63 -7.03
C PHE A 44 9.49 4.53 -8.38
N GLY A 45 10.63 3.83 -8.43
CA GLY A 45 11.41 3.67 -9.67
C GLY A 45 11.68 4.98 -10.38
N ALA A 46 11.27 5.06 -11.64
CA ALA A 46 11.41 6.25 -12.50
C ALA A 46 10.15 7.13 -12.53
N ALA A 47 9.22 6.96 -11.59
CA ALA A 47 8.02 7.77 -11.54
C ALA A 47 8.34 9.25 -11.37
N SER A 48 7.58 10.10 -12.07
CA SER A 48 7.73 11.56 -11.97
C SER A 48 7.10 12.07 -10.69
N ASP A 49 7.83 12.91 -9.95
CA ASP A 49 7.36 13.62 -8.77
C ASP A 49 6.62 12.68 -7.77
N PRO A 50 7.29 11.65 -7.23
CA PRO A 50 6.64 10.64 -6.40
C PRO A 50 6.28 11.18 -5.01
N ILE A 51 5.04 10.92 -4.59
CA ILE A 51 4.54 11.20 -3.25
C ILE A 51 4.09 9.89 -2.61
N LEU A 52 4.73 9.53 -1.50
CA LEU A 52 4.38 8.36 -0.70
C LEU A 52 3.38 8.77 0.38
N ILE A 53 2.22 8.12 0.44
CA ILE A 53 1.09 8.52 1.27
C ILE A 53 0.69 7.37 2.20
N GLY A 54 0.34 7.69 3.44
CA GLY A 54 -0.25 6.74 4.36
C GLY A 54 0.68 6.25 5.47
N ASN A 55 0.17 5.33 6.28
CA ASN A 55 0.88 4.86 7.47
C ASN A 55 2.12 4.02 7.17
N GLY A 56 2.22 3.42 5.99
CA GLY A 56 3.43 2.73 5.55
C GLY A 56 4.51 3.66 5.03
N ALA A 57 4.16 4.90 4.68
CA ALA A 57 5.10 5.87 4.11
C ALA A 57 6.13 6.39 5.12
N THR A 58 5.81 6.37 6.40
CA THR A 58 6.73 6.79 7.49
C THR A 58 8.06 6.04 7.43
N LYS A 59 8.04 4.75 7.08
CA LYS A 59 9.23 3.91 6.97
C LYS A 59 10.19 4.34 5.87
N ALA A 60 9.69 5.08 4.89
CA ALA A 60 10.47 5.54 3.76
C ALA A 60 11.24 6.84 4.03
N ARG A 61 10.97 7.49 5.18
CA ARG A 61 11.67 8.74 5.53
C ARG A 61 13.15 8.52 5.65
N GLY A 62 13.93 9.28 4.89
CA GLY A 62 15.40 9.22 4.90
C GLY A 62 16.00 7.98 4.25
N LEU A 63 15.19 7.14 3.59
CA LEU A 63 15.67 5.90 2.98
C LEU A 63 16.37 6.13 1.63
N TRP A 64 15.88 7.08 0.86
CA TRP A 64 16.42 7.45 -0.45
C TRP A 64 16.85 8.92 -0.48
N PRO A 65 17.56 9.38 -1.53
CA PRO A 65 18.05 10.76 -1.59
C PRO A 65 16.94 11.78 -1.35
N GLU A 66 17.24 12.73 -0.47
CA GLU A 66 16.37 13.88 -0.22
C GLU A 66 16.02 14.58 -1.55
N HIS A 67 14.84 15.13 -1.67
CA HIS A 67 14.28 15.73 -2.88
C HIS A 67 13.92 14.78 -4.04
N SER A 68 14.19 13.49 -3.92
CA SER A 68 13.75 12.52 -4.94
C SER A 68 12.28 12.07 -4.75
N TYR A 69 11.69 12.32 -3.59
CA TYR A 69 10.32 11.97 -3.26
C TYR A 69 9.81 12.80 -2.09
N GLU A 70 8.49 12.80 -1.89
CA GLU A 70 7.85 13.36 -0.68
C GLU A 70 7.17 12.25 0.13
N VAL A 71 7.02 12.48 1.43
CA VAL A 71 6.30 11.61 2.36
C VAL A 71 5.18 12.38 3.02
N TRP A 72 3.93 11.90 2.82
CA TRP A 72 2.71 12.42 3.43
C TRP A 72 2.09 11.35 4.32
N ASP A 73 2.60 11.21 5.52
CA ASP A 73 2.18 10.18 6.48
C ASP A 73 1.21 10.70 7.55
N GLU A 74 1.21 12.00 7.81
CA GLU A 74 0.32 12.60 8.79
C GLU A 74 -1.08 12.81 8.20
N GLY A 75 -2.11 12.31 8.91
CA GLY A 75 -3.51 12.47 8.50
C GLY A 75 -3.98 11.55 7.37
N PHE A 76 -3.11 10.70 6.84
CA PHE A 76 -3.43 9.77 5.76
C PHE A 76 -3.53 8.33 6.26
N ALA A 77 -4.42 8.07 7.19
CA ALA A 77 -4.77 6.72 7.60
C ALA A 77 -6.00 6.22 6.81
N PRO A 78 -6.09 4.90 6.51
CA PRO A 78 -7.29 4.35 5.90
C PRO A 78 -8.49 4.49 6.83
N THR A 79 -9.59 5.05 6.32
CA THR A 79 -10.84 5.23 7.07
C THR A 79 -12.03 4.78 6.24
N ALA A 80 -13.08 4.33 6.90
CA ALA A 80 -14.34 4.01 6.23
C ALA A 80 -14.93 5.23 5.52
N LYS A 81 -14.74 6.43 6.08
CA LYS A 81 -15.19 7.69 5.47
C LYS A 81 -14.57 7.93 4.09
N ALA A 82 -13.29 7.58 3.91
CA ALA A 82 -12.61 7.72 2.63
C ALA A 82 -13.16 6.78 1.54
N MET A 83 -13.85 5.72 1.93
CA MET A 83 -14.47 4.77 1.00
C MET A 83 -15.84 5.22 0.48
N VAL A 84 -16.48 6.20 1.13
CA VAL A 84 -17.90 6.56 0.86
C VAL A 84 -18.14 6.88 -0.60
N ALA A 85 -17.33 7.74 -1.20
CA ALA A 85 -17.51 8.14 -2.61
C ALA A 85 -17.38 6.96 -3.57
N LEU A 86 -16.36 6.12 -3.38
CA LEU A 86 -16.11 4.94 -4.23
C LEU A 86 -17.20 3.89 -4.04
N ALA A 87 -17.60 3.62 -2.80
CA ALA A 87 -18.64 2.65 -2.48
C ALA A 87 -20.00 3.10 -3.01
N THR A 88 -20.33 4.39 -2.88
CA THR A 88 -21.58 4.96 -3.42
C THR A 88 -21.64 4.83 -4.93
N ALA A 89 -20.54 5.17 -5.64
CA ALA A 89 -20.47 5.03 -7.08
C ALA A 89 -20.62 3.57 -7.54
N ALA A 90 -19.99 2.63 -6.87
CA ALA A 90 -20.12 1.21 -7.15
C ALA A 90 -21.54 0.71 -6.88
N PHE A 91 -22.16 1.15 -5.77
CA PHE A 91 -23.55 0.83 -5.44
C PHE A 91 -24.53 1.32 -6.51
N GLU A 92 -24.38 2.54 -6.97
CA GLU A 92 -25.22 3.13 -8.03
C GLU A 92 -25.09 2.41 -9.38
N ARG A 93 -23.90 1.83 -9.65
CA ARG A 93 -23.67 0.99 -10.83
C ARG A 93 -24.07 -0.47 -10.63
N GLU A 94 -24.64 -0.81 -9.48
CA GLU A 94 -25.01 -2.20 -9.12
C GLU A 94 -23.83 -3.18 -9.17
N GLU A 95 -22.63 -2.70 -8.88
CA GLU A 95 -21.40 -3.50 -8.82
C GLU A 95 -21.27 -4.17 -7.44
N PHE A 96 -21.91 -5.30 -7.27
CA PHE A 96 -21.86 -6.09 -6.04
C PHE A 96 -21.02 -7.35 -6.22
N VAL A 97 -20.36 -7.76 -5.13
CA VAL A 97 -19.67 -9.03 -5.10
C VAL A 97 -20.63 -10.18 -4.79
N ASP A 98 -20.33 -11.38 -5.29
CA ASP A 98 -20.99 -12.60 -4.84
C ASP A 98 -20.38 -13.04 -3.51
N THR A 99 -21.10 -12.83 -2.42
CA THR A 99 -20.64 -13.11 -1.07
C THR A 99 -20.32 -14.59 -0.81
N ALA A 100 -20.84 -15.49 -1.63
CA ALA A 100 -20.54 -16.92 -1.53
C ALA A 100 -19.13 -17.27 -2.04
N TYR A 101 -18.58 -16.47 -2.95
CA TYR A 101 -17.30 -16.74 -3.63
C TYR A 101 -16.26 -15.65 -3.46
N TRP A 102 -16.66 -14.44 -3.01
CA TRP A 102 -15.72 -13.35 -2.83
C TRP A 102 -14.76 -13.63 -1.66
N THR A 103 -13.50 -13.36 -1.87
CA THR A 103 -12.45 -13.40 -0.83
C THR A 103 -11.67 -12.10 -0.81
N PRO A 104 -11.11 -11.71 0.35
CA PRO A 104 -10.19 -10.57 0.41
C PRO A 104 -8.99 -10.77 -0.52
N ASN A 105 -8.45 -9.66 -1.04
CA ASN A 105 -7.24 -9.69 -1.85
C ASN A 105 -6.01 -9.87 -0.94
N TYR A 106 -5.55 -11.11 -0.77
CA TYR A 106 -4.33 -11.41 -0.06
C TYR A 106 -3.13 -11.29 -1.01
N LEU A 107 -2.41 -10.18 -0.93
CA LEU A 107 -1.21 -9.92 -1.75
C LEU A 107 -0.05 -10.84 -1.39
N LYS A 108 -0.08 -11.44 -0.19
CA LYS A 108 0.88 -12.42 0.28
C LYS A 108 0.15 -13.65 0.77
N ASP A 109 0.70 -14.82 0.44
CA ASP A 109 0.21 -16.08 0.97
C ASP A 109 0.55 -16.20 2.46
N TYR A 110 -0.34 -16.86 3.21
CA TYR A 110 -0.08 -17.20 4.60
C TYR A 110 1.02 -18.28 4.64
N VAL A 111 2.13 -17.96 5.31
CA VAL A 111 3.19 -18.94 5.62
C VAL A 111 3.07 -19.32 7.08
N ALA A 112 2.64 -20.57 7.33
CA ALA A 112 2.62 -21.12 8.67
C ALA A 112 4.05 -21.36 9.15
N VAL A 113 4.45 -20.68 10.23
CA VAL A 113 5.71 -20.98 10.93
C VAL A 113 5.44 -22.10 11.90
N ILE A 114 6.07 -23.27 11.70
CA ILE A 114 6.03 -24.35 12.66
C ILE A 114 6.77 -23.86 13.91
N ALA A 115 6.04 -23.69 15.00
CA ALA A 115 6.63 -23.36 16.29
C ALA A 115 7.56 -24.50 16.71
N LYS A 116 8.85 -24.27 16.73
CA LYS A 116 9.81 -25.17 17.35
C LYS A 116 9.59 -25.11 18.86
N ASN A 117 8.94 -26.11 19.40
CA ASN A 117 8.71 -26.21 20.84
C ASN A 117 10.06 -26.56 21.51
N LYS A 118 10.75 -25.55 22.04
CA LYS A 118 12.03 -25.71 22.74
C LYS A 118 11.92 -26.53 24.04
N VAL A 119 10.68 -26.83 24.51
CA VAL A 119 10.44 -27.51 25.76
C VAL A 119 10.56 -29.05 25.63
N LEU A 120 10.50 -29.58 24.41
CA LEU A 120 10.51 -31.03 24.18
C LEU A 120 11.89 -31.59 23.77
N ASN A 121 12.94 -30.77 23.70
CA ASN A 121 14.31 -31.18 23.45
C ASN A 121 15.10 -31.21 24.79
N ARG A 122 14.65 -32.04 25.71
CA ARG A 122 15.45 -32.44 26.86
C ARG A 122 15.96 -33.85 26.66
#